data_e50928e06618612616cc033c3873172f
#
_entry.id   e50928e06618612616cc033c3873172f
#
_cell.length_a   1.000
_cell.length_b   1.000
_cell.length_c   1.000
_cell.angle_alpha   90.00
_cell.angle_beta   90.00
_cell.angle_gamma   90.00
#
_symmetry.space_group_name_H-M   'P 1'
#
loop_
_entity.id
_entity.type
_entity.pdbx_description
1 polymer ?
#
loop_
_entity_poly.entity_id
_entity_poly.type
_entity_poly.pdbx_seq_one_letter_code
_entity_poly.pdbx_strand_id
1 'polypeptide(L)'
;MQRDTFMETKKKLAQWMKDCMAQNNWTADEWARQAGTSATNITRFVKDQEFTPSGRVLDRLAGCCSIPIPIGEQAGFQISGNMVPVIKVDKDVSKIETLKKKSTKKVTTLVPVNKESFAIQIDSDRMAMGGILPEDIIICEPVRVRKPKHNCIIVYHTPHGGVEAGRWFPPFLMPQTTNQEHEPVKMKDVGVLGVAIQQIRSFV
;
A
#
# COMPACT_ATOMS: atom_id res chain seq x y z
N MET A 1 -9.12 26.72 10.87
CA MET A 1 -9.04 25.56 11.79
C MET A 1 -8.16 24.40 11.28
N GLN A 2 -8.18 23.96 10.00
CA GLN A 2 -7.27 22.89 9.52
C GLN A 2 -5.80 23.30 9.31
N ARG A 3 -5.51 24.56 9.01
CA ARG A 3 -4.12 25.03 8.78
C ARG A 3 -3.28 25.06 10.06
N ASP A 4 -3.86 25.36 11.20
CA ASP A 4 -3.13 25.47 12.47
C ASP A 4 -2.67 24.10 12.98
N THR A 5 -3.50 23.05 12.83
CA THR A 5 -3.17 21.69 13.22
C THR A 5 -2.01 21.11 12.38
N PHE A 6 -1.96 21.44 11.10
CA PHE A 6 -0.90 20.97 10.20
C PHE A 6 0.45 21.62 10.53
N MET A 7 0.48 22.90 10.86
CA MET A 7 1.70 23.60 11.28
C MET A 7 2.23 23.09 12.62
N GLU A 8 1.34 22.79 13.56
CA GLU A 8 1.73 22.21 14.84
C GLU A 8 2.35 20.81 14.67
N THR A 9 1.80 19.98 13.80
CA THR A 9 2.35 18.68 13.47
C THR A 9 3.75 18.75 12.87
N LYS A 10 3.99 19.69 11.97
CA LYS A 10 5.33 19.90 11.39
C LYS A 10 6.34 20.31 12.46
N LYS A 11 5.95 21.17 13.41
CA LYS A 11 6.81 21.58 14.55
C LYS A 11 7.17 20.38 15.42
N LYS A 12 6.20 19.53 15.78
CA LYS A 12 6.42 18.32 16.58
C LYS A 12 7.36 17.35 15.87
N LEU A 13 7.19 17.16 14.57
CA LEU A 13 8.05 16.29 13.78
C LEU A 13 9.48 16.85 13.66
N ALA A 14 9.63 18.16 13.45
CA ALA A 14 10.95 18.80 13.42
C ALA A 14 11.65 18.71 14.78
N GLN A 15 10.90 18.83 15.88
CA GLN A 15 11.43 18.64 17.23
C GLN A 15 11.89 17.21 17.45
N TRP A 16 11.07 16.23 17.09
CA TRP A 16 11.42 14.81 17.13
C TRP A 16 12.73 14.51 16.38
N MET A 17 12.91 15.08 15.19
CA MET A 17 14.17 14.92 14.45
C MET A 17 15.37 15.47 15.20
N LYS A 18 15.22 16.63 15.86
CA LYS A 18 16.27 17.22 16.70
C LYS A 18 16.60 16.32 17.90
N ASP A 19 15.56 15.79 18.56
CA ASP A 19 15.70 14.93 19.72
C ASP A 19 16.39 13.61 19.37
N CYS A 20 16.04 13.00 18.22
CA CYS A 20 16.72 11.79 17.71
C CYS A 20 18.21 12.05 17.43
N MET A 21 18.55 13.17 16.80
CA MET A 21 19.95 13.53 16.56
C MET A 21 20.70 13.78 17.86
N ALA A 22 20.11 14.51 18.80
CA ALA A 22 20.71 14.83 20.08
C ALA A 22 20.95 13.57 20.94
N GLN A 23 19.94 12.70 21.05
CA GLN A 23 20.03 11.48 21.86
C GLN A 23 21.12 10.51 21.38
N ASN A 24 21.32 10.44 20.07
CA ASN A 24 22.29 9.52 19.47
C ASN A 24 23.63 10.20 19.13
N ASN A 25 23.80 11.47 19.43
CA ASN A 25 24.95 12.29 19.01
C ASN A 25 25.21 12.24 17.49
N TRP A 26 24.15 12.22 16.72
CA TRP A 26 24.24 12.19 15.26
C TRP A 26 24.16 13.57 14.65
N THR A 27 24.96 13.77 13.60
CA THR A 27 24.72 14.81 12.61
C THR A 27 23.61 14.36 11.65
N ALA A 28 23.05 15.30 10.91
CA ALA A 28 22.05 14.96 9.88
C ALA A 28 22.63 14.04 8.80
N ASP A 29 23.93 14.17 8.49
CA ASP A 29 24.62 13.33 7.52
C ASP A 29 24.80 11.89 8.02
N GLU A 30 25.15 11.71 9.28
CA GLU A 30 25.31 10.38 9.89
C GLU A 30 23.98 9.66 9.96
N TRP A 31 22.92 10.34 10.43
CA TRP A 31 21.60 9.75 10.52
C TRP A 31 21.05 9.40 9.13
N ALA A 32 21.23 10.30 8.16
CA ALA A 32 20.81 10.05 6.78
C ALA A 32 21.51 8.84 6.16
N ARG A 33 22.80 8.68 6.42
CA ARG A 33 23.60 7.54 5.95
C ARG A 33 23.08 6.22 6.55
N GLN A 34 22.80 6.18 7.86
CA GLN A 34 22.25 4.99 8.52
C GLN A 34 20.85 4.64 8.01
N ALA A 35 20.01 5.65 7.79
CA ALA A 35 18.66 5.49 7.30
C ALA A 35 18.57 5.26 5.76
N GLY A 36 19.68 5.29 5.04
CA GLY A 36 19.69 5.16 3.58
C GLY A 36 18.89 6.27 2.87
N THR A 37 19.00 7.52 3.37
CA THR A 37 18.34 8.70 2.83
C THR A 37 19.33 9.85 2.60
N SER A 38 18.83 11.01 2.17
CA SER A 38 19.66 12.22 1.99
C SER A 38 19.58 13.12 3.22
N ALA A 39 20.72 13.63 3.68
CA ALA A 39 20.81 14.62 4.75
C ALA A 39 20.01 15.90 4.44
N THR A 40 19.89 16.25 3.18
CA THR A 40 19.09 17.38 2.71
C THR A 40 17.61 17.25 3.15
N ASN A 41 17.08 16.02 3.20
CA ASN A 41 15.70 15.78 3.66
C ASN A 41 15.53 16.14 5.15
N ILE A 42 16.56 15.91 5.98
CA ILE A 42 16.56 16.21 7.40
C ILE A 42 16.77 17.70 7.61
N THR A 43 17.86 18.25 7.04
CA THR A 43 18.27 19.64 7.28
C THR A 43 17.25 20.66 6.79
N ARG A 44 16.68 20.48 5.58
CA ARG A 44 15.62 21.36 5.07
C ARG A 44 14.38 21.33 5.92
N PHE A 45 13.94 20.14 6.33
CA PHE A 45 12.73 20.03 7.14
C PHE A 45 12.94 20.62 8.55
N VAL A 46 14.06 20.34 9.18
CA VAL A 46 14.38 20.87 10.53
C VAL A 46 14.53 22.39 10.51
N LYS A 47 15.05 22.96 9.42
CA LYS A 47 15.28 24.42 9.28
C LYS A 47 14.01 25.14 8.84
N ASP A 48 13.42 24.74 7.73
CA ASP A 48 12.43 25.57 7.05
C ASP A 48 10.99 25.04 7.20
N GLN A 49 10.81 23.76 7.53
CA GLN A 49 9.51 23.07 7.64
C GLN A 49 8.59 23.20 6.39
N GLU A 50 9.11 23.83 5.31
CA GLU A 50 8.37 23.99 4.06
C GLU A 50 8.23 22.67 3.31
N PHE A 51 9.31 21.87 3.34
CA PHE A 51 9.35 20.55 2.74
C PHE A 51 9.02 19.48 3.80
N THR A 52 8.01 18.66 3.55
CA THR A 52 7.69 17.51 4.42
C THR A 52 8.32 16.25 3.82
N PRO A 53 9.20 15.54 4.56
CA PRO A 53 9.72 14.27 4.10
C PRO A 53 8.59 13.29 3.81
N SER A 54 8.75 12.45 2.79
CA SER A 54 7.77 11.41 2.49
C SER A 54 7.68 10.39 3.65
N GLY A 55 6.53 9.73 3.81
CA GLY A 55 6.33 8.70 4.83
C GLY A 55 7.44 7.65 4.78
N ARG A 56 7.87 7.21 3.58
CA ARG A 56 8.97 6.25 3.41
C ARG A 56 10.32 6.75 3.96
N VAL A 57 10.59 8.04 3.87
CA VAL A 57 11.79 8.65 4.46
C VAL A 57 11.67 8.68 5.97
N LEU A 58 10.51 9.05 6.49
CA LEU A 58 10.24 9.07 7.94
C LEU A 58 10.35 7.68 8.55
N ASP A 59 9.81 6.65 7.91
CA ASP A 59 9.91 5.26 8.36
C ASP A 59 11.35 4.79 8.46
N ARG A 60 12.19 5.12 7.48
CA ARG A 60 13.62 4.78 7.49
C ARG A 60 14.36 5.52 8.61
N LEU A 61 14.07 6.79 8.81
CA LEU A 61 14.67 7.58 9.88
C LEU A 61 14.26 7.04 11.25
N ALA A 62 12.99 6.69 11.43
CA ALA A 62 12.48 6.12 12.67
C ALA A 62 13.06 4.73 12.97
N GLY A 63 13.29 3.93 11.95
CA GLY A 63 13.91 2.59 12.10
C GLY A 63 15.34 2.62 12.68
N CYS A 64 16.02 3.77 12.62
CA CYS A 64 17.35 3.96 13.21
C CYS A 64 17.32 4.60 14.59
N CYS A 65 16.17 5.05 15.08
CA CYS A 65 16.03 5.87 16.29
C CYS A 65 15.16 5.15 17.32
N SER A 66 15.52 5.25 18.59
CA SER A 66 14.75 4.66 19.70
C SER A 66 13.54 5.51 20.12
N ILE A 67 13.45 6.76 19.65
CA ILE A 67 12.34 7.66 19.96
C ILE A 67 11.23 7.42 18.93
N PRO A 68 10.02 7.01 19.35
CA PRO A 68 8.91 6.84 18.43
C PRO A 68 8.56 8.18 17.77
N ILE A 69 8.19 8.12 16.49
CA ILE A 69 7.72 9.32 15.78
C ILE A 69 6.52 9.89 16.58
N PRO A 70 6.47 11.19 16.88
CA PRO A 70 5.36 11.80 17.62
C PRO A 70 4.11 11.95 16.75
N ILE A 71 3.87 10.99 15.89
CA ILE A 71 2.74 10.84 14.97
C ILE A 71 1.81 9.82 15.60
N GLY A 72 1.45 10.04 16.85
CA GLY A 72 0.39 9.30 17.54
C GLY A 72 -0.92 10.06 17.45
N GLU A 73 -2.00 9.44 17.79
CA GLU A 73 -3.44 9.78 17.67
C GLU A 73 -3.84 11.27 17.82
N GLN A 74 -2.97 12.14 18.28
CA GLN A 74 -3.24 13.57 18.48
C GLN A 74 -2.64 14.49 17.40
N ALA A 75 -1.79 14.00 16.50
CA ALA A 75 -1.05 14.88 15.59
C ALA A 75 -1.69 15.03 14.19
N GLY A 76 -2.94 14.57 14.00
CA GLY A 76 -3.64 14.76 12.71
C GLY A 76 -2.92 14.15 11.47
N PHE A 77 -1.71 13.60 11.62
CA PHE A 77 -1.28 12.51 10.82
C PHE A 77 -2.00 11.27 11.37
N GLN A 78 -3.28 11.21 11.11
CA GLN A 78 -3.77 9.92 10.76
C GLN A 78 -2.78 9.49 9.64
N ILE A 79 -2.00 8.46 9.92
CA ILE A 79 -2.09 7.33 9.00
C ILE A 79 -3.60 7.05 9.04
N SER A 80 -4.36 7.85 8.34
CA SER A 80 -5.69 7.49 7.94
C SER A 80 -5.36 6.33 7.04
N GLY A 81 -5.26 5.18 7.70
CA GLY A 81 -5.13 3.96 6.97
C GLY A 81 -6.27 4.07 6.00
N ASN A 82 -5.95 4.38 4.73
CA ASN A 82 -6.97 4.67 3.77
C ASN A 82 -7.90 3.48 3.84
N MET A 83 -9.09 3.68 4.39
CA MET A 83 -10.02 2.60 4.58
C MET A 83 -10.54 2.22 3.21
N VAL A 84 -10.12 1.06 2.75
CA VAL A 84 -10.48 0.52 1.45
C VAL A 84 -11.64 -0.44 1.62
N PRO A 85 -12.75 -0.28 0.88
CA PRO A 85 -13.88 -1.19 0.96
C PRO A 85 -13.47 -2.58 0.46
N VAL A 86 -13.80 -3.63 1.24
CA VAL A 86 -13.63 -5.02 0.81
C VAL A 86 -14.84 -5.41 0.00
N ILE A 87 -14.65 -5.72 -1.27
CA ILE A 87 -15.73 -6.17 -2.14
C ILE A 87 -15.73 -7.70 -2.24
N LYS A 88 -16.92 -8.28 -2.33
CA LYS A 88 -17.12 -9.65 -2.78
C LYS A 88 -17.62 -9.58 -4.22
N VAL A 89 -16.92 -10.24 -5.11
CA VAL A 89 -17.30 -10.30 -6.52
C VAL A 89 -18.02 -11.62 -6.75
N ASP A 90 -19.30 -11.54 -6.99
CA ASP A 90 -20.06 -12.65 -7.55
C ASP A 90 -19.77 -12.75 -9.07
N LYS A 91 -20.68 -13.15 -9.89
CA LYS A 91 -20.44 -13.41 -11.31
C LYS A 91 -20.32 -12.16 -12.21
N ASP A 92 -20.64 -10.96 -11.72
CA ASP A 92 -20.74 -9.75 -12.57
C ASP A 92 -19.74 -8.65 -12.16
N VAL A 93 -18.61 -8.62 -12.87
CA VAL A 93 -17.52 -7.66 -12.69
C VAL A 93 -17.90 -6.22 -13.04
N SER A 94 -18.93 -6.02 -13.87
CA SER A 94 -19.35 -4.68 -14.31
C SER A 94 -19.88 -3.80 -13.17
N LYS A 95 -20.18 -4.41 -12.02
CA LYS A 95 -20.82 -3.75 -10.87
C LYS A 95 -19.86 -3.37 -9.73
N ILE A 96 -18.54 -3.35 -9.95
CA ILE A 96 -17.56 -3.04 -8.89
C ILE A 96 -17.90 -1.76 -8.12
N GLU A 97 -18.28 -0.68 -8.81
CA GLU A 97 -18.63 0.59 -8.16
C GLU A 97 -19.89 0.45 -7.26
N THR A 98 -20.84 -0.36 -7.67
CA THR A 98 -22.03 -0.66 -6.86
C THR A 98 -21.68 -1.52 -5.66
N LEU A 99 -20.78 -2.50 -5.83
CA LEU A 99 -20.29 -3.36 -4.75
C LEU A 99 -19.49 -2.58 -3.72
N LYS A 100 -18.66 -1.61 -4.17
CA LYS A 100 -17.94 -0.70 -3.26
C LYS A 100 -18.88 0.11 -2.38
N LYS A 101 -19.95 0.65 -2.95
CA LYS A 101 -20.97 1.43 -2.20
C LYS A 101 -21.73 0.58 -1.19
N LYS A 102 -21.96 -0.69 -1.47
CA LYS A 102 -22.68 -1.64 -0.59
C LYS A 102 -21.77 -2.29 0.45
N SER A 103 -20.45 -2.18 0.32
CA SER A 103 -19.52 -2.83 1.23
C SER A 103 -19.55 -2.21 2.62
N THR A 104 -19.87 -3.01 3.61
CA THR A 104 -19.79 -2.65 5.05
C THR A 104 -18.42 -2.97 5.66
N LYS A 105 -17.69 -3.93 5.07
CA LYS A 105 -16.35 -4.32 5.53
C LYS A 105 -15.30 -3.43 4.89
N LYS A 106 -14.39 -2.90 5.68
CA LYS A 106 -13.25 -2.09 5.22
C LYS A 106 -11.96 -2.64 5.82
N VAL A 107 -10.87 -2.47 5.09
CA VAL A 107 -9.51 -2.76 5.57
C VAL A 107 -8.67 -1.50 5.54
N THR A 108 -7.77 -1.40 6.47
CA THR A 108 -6.81 -0.29 6.56
C THR A 108 -5.58 -0.61 5.72
N THR A 109 -5.11 0.35 4.94
CA THR A 109 -3.87 0.24 4.18
C THR A 109 -2.85 1.27 4.64
N LEU A 110 -1.58 0.88 4.71
CA LEU A 110 -0.46 1.75 5.05
C LEU A 110 0.12 2.47 3.83
N VAL A 111 -0.28 2.07 2.62
CA VAL A 111 0.16 2.74 1.39
C VAL A 111 -0.88 3.76 0.92
N PRO A 112 -0.46 4.88 0.32
CA PRO A 112 -1.38 5.80 -0.32
C PRO A 112 -2.17 5.08 -1.41
N VAL A 113 -3.49 5.22 -1.38
CA VAL A 113 -4.39 4.59 -2.36
C VAL A 113 -5.26 5.64 -3.03
N ASN A 114 -5.70 5.36 -4.25
CA ASN A 114 -6.67 6.18 -4.94
C ASN A 114 -8.07 5.96 -4.31
N LYS A 115 -8.94 6.99 -4.38
CA LYS A 115 -10.34 6.88 -3.92
C LYS A 115 -11.13 5.76 -4.62
N GLU A 116 -10.66 5.33 -5.78
CA GLU A 116 -11.26 4.24 -6.54
C GLU A 116 -10.72 2.86 -6.15
N SER A 117 -9.71 2.79 -5.29
CA SER A 117 -9.15 1.54 -4.81
C SER A 117 -10.19 0.71 -4.05
N PHE A 118 -10.01 -0.59 -4.10
CA PHE A 118 -10.85 -1.56 -3.40
C PHE A 118 -9.97 -2.73 -2.91
N ALA A 119 -10.45 -3.43 -1.91
CA ALA A 119 -9.82 -4.64 -1.42
C ALA A 119 -10.69 -5.85 -1.83
N ILE A 120 -10.05 -6.96 -2.12
CA ILE A 120 -10.71 -8.19 -2.54
C ILE A 120 -10.00 -9.39 -1.95
N GLN A 121 -10.76 -10.41 -1.55
CA GLN A 121 -10.21 -11.67 -1.06
C GLN A 121 -9.89 -12.59 -2.24
N ILE A 122 -8.77 -13.28 -2.17
CA ILE A 122 -8.34 -14.27 -3.16
C ILE A 122 -8.89 -15.64 -2.77
N ASP A 123 -9.40 -16.36 -3.75
CA ASP A 123 -10.00 -17.69 -3.55
C ASP A 123 -9.10 -18.84 -4.03
N SER A 124 -7.95 -18.53 -4.65
CA SER A 124 -7.11 -19.50 -5.37
C SER A 124 -5.67 -19.51 -4.88
N ASP A 125 -5.02 -20.68 -4.96
CA ASP A 125 -3.59 -20.90 -4.71
C ASP A 125 -2.69 -20.61 -5.92
N ARG A 126 -3.26 -20.06 -6.99
CA ARG A 126 -2.59 -19.78 -8.27
C ARG A 126 -1.30 -18.95 -8.14
N MET A 127 -1.18 -18.15 -7.10
CA MET A 127 -0.02 -17.31 -6.81
C MET A 127 0.69 -17.70 -5.52
N ALA A 128 0.52 -18.92 -5.03
CA ALA A 128 1.07 -19.37 -3.74
C ALA A 128 2.59 -19.24 -3.67
N MET A 129 3.33 -19.62 -4.72
CA MET A 129 4.79 -19.41 -4.80
C MET A 129 5.18 -17.94 -4.98
N GLY A 130 4.27 -17.12 -5.45
CA GLY A 130 4.41 -15.65 -5.51
C GLY A 130 4.08 -14.96 -4.19
N GLY A 131 3.75 -15.74 -3.15
CA GLY A 131 3.45 -15.26 -1.80
C GLY A 131 2.00 -14.84 -1.58
N ILE A 132 1.08 -15.05 -2.53
CA ILE A 132 -0.36 -14.78 -2.38
C ILE A 132 -1.08 -16.11 -2.18
N LEU A 133 -1.69 -16.29 -1.02
CA LEU A 133 -2.43 -17.50 -0.64
C LEU A 133 -3.93 -17.27 -0.70
N PRO A 134 -4.73 -18.35 -0.75
CA PRO A 134 -6.17 -18.25 -0.51
C PRO A 134 -6.46 -17.50 0.79
N GLU A 135 -7.54 -16.73 0.80
CA GLU A 135 -7.98 -15.84 1.88
C GLU A 135 -7.15 -14.56 2.10
N ASP A 136 -6.02 -14.38 1.43
CA ASP A 136 -5.33 -13.09 1.41
C ASP A 136 -6.25 -12.00 0.86
N ILE A 137 -6.15 -10.81 1.45
CA ILE A 137 -6.84 -9.62 0.96
C ILE A 137 -5.85 -8.82 0.14
N ILE A 138 -6.18 -8.59 -1.12
CA ILE A 138 -5.39 -7.77 -2.05
C ILE A 138 -6.06 -6.43 -2.25
N ILE A 139 -5.31 -5.36 -2.02
CA ILE A 139 -5.75 -4.01 -2.38
C ILE A 139 -5.38 -3.75 -3.83
N CYS A 140 -6.38 -3.34 -4.61
CA CYS A 140 -6.29 -3.14 -6.04
C CYS A 140 -6.65 -1.72 -6.45
N GLU A 141 -6.02 -1.25 -7.50
CA GLU A 141 -6.47 -0.09 -8.28
C GLU A 141 -7.05 -0.55 -9.61
N PRO A 142 -8.22 -0.01 -10.03
CA PRO A 142 -8.78 -0.30 -11.36
C PRO A 142 -7.77 -0.01 -12.48
N VAL A 143 -7.81 -0.79 -13.57
CA VAL A 143 -6.87 -0.63 -14.71
C VAL A 143 -6.94 0.76 -15.34
N ARG A 144 -8.10 1.44 -15.28
CA ARG A 144 -8.25 2.83 -15.73
C ARG A 144 -7.45 3.83 -14.88
N VAL A 145 -7.20 3.49 -13.60
CA VAL A 145 -6.42 4.31 -12.65
C VAL A 145 -4.94 3.96 -12.72
N ARG A 146 -4.65 2.66 -12.71
CA ARG A 146 -3.28 2.14 -12.79
C ARG A 146 -3.14 1.20 -13.97
N LYS A 147 -2.44 1.64 -15.00
CA LYS A 147 -2.14 0.78 -16.15
C LYS A 147 -1.19 -0.35 -15.75
N PRO A 148 -1.48 -1.60 -16.16
CA PRO A 148 -0.59 -2.72 -15.91
C PRO A 148 0.81 -2.50 -16.51
N LYS A 149 1.82 -2.76 -15.71
CA LYS A 149 3.21 -2.82 -16.15
C LYS A 149 3.63 -4.28 -16.26
N HIS A 150 4.62 -4.55 -17.11
CA HIS A 150 5.23 -5.87 -17.20
C HIS A 150 5.62 -6.38 -15.79
N ASN A 151 5.32 -7.64 -15.52
CA ASN A 151 5.62 -8.31 -14.24
C ASN A 151 4.82 -7.82 -13.01
N CYS A 152 3.78 -6.96 -13.17
CA CYS A 152 2.88 -6.63 -12.07
C CYS A 152 1.87 -7.78 -11.82
N ILE A 153 1.22 -7.74 -10.66
CA ILE A 153 0.16 -8.69 -10.33
C ILE A 153 -1.18 -8.08 -10.72
N ILE A 154 -1.96 -8.83 -11.49
CA ILE A 154 -3.32 -8.51 -11.91
C ILE A 154 -4.27 -9.42 -11.15
N VAL A 155 -5.31 -8.82 -10.57
CA VAL A 155 -6.43 -9.55 -9.97
C VAL A 155 -7.58 -9.56 -10.97
N TYR A 156 -8.19 -10.72 -11.15
CA TYR A 156 -9.22 -10.94 -12.15
C TYR A 156 -10.25 -11.97 -11.67
N HIS A 157 -11.40 -11.94 -12.32
CA HIS A 157 -12.48 -12.89 -12.11
C HIS A 157 -12.49 -13.90 -13.27
N THR A 158 -12.57 -15.18 -12.94
CA THR A 158 -12.62 -16.24 -13.95
C THR A 158 -14.03 -16.44 -14.50
N PRO A 159 -14.19 -16.98 -15.72
CA PRO A 159 -15.50 -17.30 -16.26
C PRO A 159 -16.30 -18.33 -15.44
N HIS A 160 -15.60 -19.17 -14.67
CA HIS A 160 -16.20 -20.22 -13.84
C HIS A 160 -16.57 -19.74 -12.42
N GLY A 161 -16.32 -18.50 -12.12
CA GLY A 161 -16.44 -17.91 -10.76
C GLY A 161 -15.11 -17.94 -10.02
N GLY A 162 -15.04 -17.18 -8.93
CA GLY A 162 -13.83 -17.03 -8.13
C GLY A 162 -12.93 -15.89 -8.57
N VAL A 163 -12.14 -15.40 -7.60
CA VAL A 163 -11.19 -14.31 -7.78
C VAL A 163 -9.78 -14.87 -7.71
N GLU A 164 -9.03 -14.64 -8.76
CA GLU A 164 -7.67 -15.10 -8.91
C GLU A 164 -6.70 -13.94 -9.13
N ALA A 165 -5.42 -14.22 -8.92
CA ALA A 165 -4.33 -13.34 -9.27
C ALA A 165 -3.36 -14.02 -10.23
N GLY A 166 -2.69 -13.22 -11.06
CA GLY A 166 -1.67 -13.71 -11.98
C GLY A 166 -0.64 -12.64 -12.28
N ARG A 167 0.58 -13.07 -12.57
CA ARG A 167 1.67 -12.16 -12.93
C ARG A 167 1.58 -11.80 -14.41
N TRP A 168 1.56 -10.51 -14.69
CA TRP A 168 1.35 -10.00 -16.05
C TRP A 168 2.60 -10.10 -16.92
N PHE A 169 2.56 -11.00 -17.89
CA PHE A 169 3.52 -11.12 -19.00
C PHE A 169 2.74 -11.06 -20.31
N PRO A 170 2.63 -9.91 -20.94
CA PRO A 170 1.77 -9.75 -22.12
C PRO A 170 1.94 -10.85 -23.16
N PRO A 171 0.88 -11.46 -23.66
CA PRO A 171 -0.54 -11.21 -23.36
C PRO A 171 -1.11 -12.12 -22.25
N PHE A 172 -0.28 -12.76 -21.43
CA PHE A 172 -0.68 -13.78 -20.48
C PHE A 172 -0.60 -13.32 -19.03
N LEU A 173 -1.50 -13.84 -18.21
CA LEU A 173 -1.45 -13.85 -16.76
C LEU A 173 -0.88 -15.21 -16.33
N MET A 174 0.35 -15.17 -15.83
CA MET A 174 1.11 -16.36 -15.47
C MET A 174 0.83 -16.76 -14.02
N PRO A 175 0.58 -18.04 -13.75
CA PRO A 175 0.53 -18.55 -12.40
C PRO A 175 1.94 -18.62 -11.79
N GLN A 176 2.02 -18.57 -10.46
CA GLN A 176 3.21 -18.86 -9.67
C GLN A 176 2.83 -19.86 -8.57
N THR A 177 2.70 -21.10 -8.94
CA THR A 177 2.24 -22.21 -8.09
C THR A 177 2.94 -23.51 -8.49
N THR A 178 2.95 -24.49 -7.59
CA THR A 178 3.33 -25.87 -7.88
C THR A 178 2.16 -26.70 -8.42
N ASN A 179 0.94 -26.17 -8.33
CA ASN A 179 -0.25 -26.83 -8.83
C ASN A 179 -0.28 -26.77 -10.38
N GLN A 180 -0.13 -27.91 -11.02
CA GLN A 180 -0.07 -28.03 -12.49
C GLN A 180 -1.42 -27.80 -13.19
N GLU A 181 -2.52 -27.75 -12.43
CA GLU A 181 -3.84 -27.44 -12.97
C GLU A 181 -3.99 -25.96 -13.39
N HIS A 182 -3.11 -25.10 -12.87
CA HIS A 182 -3.13 -23.68 -13.20
C HIS A 182 -2.32 -23.36 -14.44
N GLU A 183 -3.00 -23.20 -15.55
CA GLU A 183 -2.41 -22.81 -16.83
C GLU A 183 -2.35 -21.27 -17.00
N PRO A 184 -1.42 -20.74 -17.82
CA PRO A 184 -1.43 -19.33 -18.22
C PRO A 184 -2.76 -18.93 -18.87
N VAL A 185 -3.31 -17.78 -18.47
CA VAL A 185 -4.59 -17.28 -19.01
C VAL A 185 -4.34 -16.00 -19.80
N LYS A 186 -5.00 -15.84 -20.95
CA LYS A 186 -4.93 -14.57 -21.68
C LYS A 186 -5.76 -13.52 -20.97
N MET A 187 -5.19 -12.33 -20.78
CA MET A 187 -5.86 -11.23 -20.09
C MET A 187 -7.21 -10.85 -20.71
N LYS A 188 -7.36 -11.02 -22.03
CA LYS A 188 -8.61 -10.74 -22.75
C LYS A 188 -9.75 -11.72 -22.46
N ASP A 189 -9.43 -12.91 -21.94
CA ASP A 189 -10.38 -14.02 -21.74
C ASP A 189 -10.93 -14.02 -20.29
N VAL A 190 -10.54 -13.05 -19.46
CA VAL A 190 -10.95 -12.93 -18.05
C VAL A 190 -11.48 -11.55 -17.73
N GLY A 191 -12.27 -11.45 -16.67
CA GLY A 191 -12.78 -10.18 -16.14
C GLY A 191 -11.75 -9.48 -15.26
N VAL A 192 -10.92 -8.61 -15.84
CA VAL A 192 -9.89 -7.89 -15.07
C VAL A 192 -10.52 -6.95 -14.06
N LEU A 193 -10.17 -7.12 -12.78
CA LEU A 193 -10.62 -6.30 -11.67
C LEU A 193 -9.68 -5.12 -11.43
N GLY A 194 -8.38 -5.37 -11.35
CA GLY A 194 -7.40 -4.31 -11.10
C GLY A 194 -5.97 -4.80 -10.98
N VAL A 195 -5.08 -3.83 -10.77
CA VAL A 195 -3.65 -4.04 -10.49
C VAL A 195 -3.47 -4.08 -8.98
N ALA A 196 -2.84 -5.14 -8.46
CA ALA A 196 -2.52 -5.27 -7.05
C ALA A 196 -1.47 -4.23 -6.64
N ILE A 197 -1.68 -3.60 -5.47
CA ILE A 197 -0.77 -2.60 -4.91
C ILE A 197 -0.30 -2.96 -3.51
N GLN A 198 -1.09 -3.75 -2.77
CA GLN A 198 -0.74 -4.24 -1.44
C GLN A 198 -1.46 -5.55 -1.16
N GLN A 199 -0.80 -6.41 -0.38
CA GLN A 199 -1.36 -7.63 0.19
C GLN A 199 -1.50 -7.46 1.69
N ILE A 200 -2.59 -7.97 2.25
CA ILE A 200 -2.85 -8.05 3.69
C ILE A 200 -3.16 -9.50 4.02
N ARG A 201 -2.44 -10.04 5.00
CA ARG A 201 -2.66 -11.37 5.54
C ARG A 201 -2.91 -11.28 7.03
N SER A 202 -3.97 -11.91 7.52
CA SER A 202 -4.21 -12.11 8.94
C SER A 202 -3.58 -13.45 9.34
N PHE A 203 -2.71 -13.42 10.33
CA PHE A 203 -2.24 -14.64 11.02
C PHE A 203 -3.16 -14.83 12.22
N VAL A 204 -4.00 -15.85 12.17
CA VAL A 204 -4.86 -16.24 13.27
C VAL A 204 -4.16 -17.32 14.08
#